data_893199b33ad563a130fc7fe7b1bbdf3b
#
_entry.id   893199b33ad563a130fc7fe7b1bbdf3b
#
_cell.length_a   1.000
_cell.length_b   1.000
_cell.length_c   1.000
_cell.angle_alpha   90.00
_cell.angle_beta   90.00
_cell.angle_gamma   90.00
#
_symmetry.space_group_name_H-M   'P 1'
#
loop_
_entity.id
_entity.type
_entity.pdbx_description
1 polymer ?
#
loop_
_entity_poly.entity_id
_entity_poly.type
_entity_poly.pdbx_seq_one_letter_code
_entity_poly.pdbx_strand_id
1 'polypeptide(L)'
;YKRQAQVAPFYAQQDINWINQETLCSDELEPSSYPCFSTPGDCARALYRAGIRVFSLSNNHTYDKGAAGLAATLRFWESMPEDVVTTGLWRGADDYSRIPLQTVNGVTIAYLSYTEHTNGIPTSSSMPANVIYTSQTDVIEQQVRAAHQQADFVIVGVHWGVEDSHTIVDGQRTLAQQLADWGADVIVGTHPHVLQDAQWLSAADGRQTFVAYSLGNFLSTQNRPDQLVGAILNLQLQKTTEPDGTVQCA
;
A
#
# COMPACT_ATOMS: atom_id res chain seq x y z
N TYR A 1 17.06 -6.66 11.15
CA TYR A 1 16.87 -8.07 11.54
C TYR A 1 16.37 -8.22 12.99
N LYS A 2 17.01 -7.59 14.03
CA LYS A 2 16.61 -7.80 15.44
C LYS A 2 15.20 -7.27 15.77
N ARG A 3 14.75 -6.16 15.15
CA ARG A 3 13.40 -5.62 15.38
C ARG A 3 12.31 -6.51 14.73
N GLN A 4 12.56 -7.04 13.54
CA GLN A 4 11.65 -7.96 12.87
C GLN A 4 11.44 -9.26 13.63
N ALA A 5 12.47 -9.79 14.30
CA ALA A 5 12.38 -11.02 15.07
C ALA A 5 11.35 -10.94 16.22
N GLN A 6 11.06 -9.75 16.74
CA GLN A 6 10.07 -9.55 17.80
C GLN A 6 8.63 -9.57 17.28
N VAL A 7 8.39 -9.15 16.02
CA VAL A 7 7.05 -9.09 15.41
C VAL A 7 6.77 -10.28 14.49
N ALA A 8 7.80 -11.02 14.05
CA ALA A 8 7.62 -12.19 13.18
C ALA A 8 6.64 -13.25 13.74
N PRO A 9 6.63 -13.57 15.05
CA PRO A 9 5.65 -14.50 15.61
C PRO A 9 4.20 -13.99 15.49
N PHE A 10 4.00 -12.66 15.53
CA PHE A 10 2.68 -12.06 15.31
C PHE A 10 2.27 -12.21 13.85
N TYR A 11 3.14 -11.90 12.90
CA TYR A 11 2.85 -12.05 11.47
C TYR A 11 2.59 -13.50 11.05
N ALA A 12 3.27 -14.46 11.67
CA ALA A 12 3.07 -15.88 11.39
C ALA A 12 1.67 -16.41 11.79
N GLN A 13 0.91 -15.64 12.55
CA GLN A 13 -0.46 -15.98 12.97
C GLN A 13 -1.53 -15.36 12.07
N GLN A 14 -1.13 -14.49 11.12
CA GLN A 14 -2.04 -13.81 10.21
C GLN A 14 -2.07 -14.55 8.87
N ASP A 15 -3.24 -14.57 8.23
CA ASP A 15 -3.38 -15.15 6.89
C ASP A 15 -2.71 -14.28 5.83
N ILE A 16 -2.73 -12.95 6.00
CA ILE A 16 -2.14 -11.97 5.08
C ILE A 16 -1.44 -10.87 5.88
N ASN A 17 -0.25 -10.50 5.42
CA ASN A 17 0.47 -9.35 5.95
C ASN A 17 0.82 -8.39 4.80
N TRP A 18 0.41 -7.13 4.97
CA TRP A 18 0.62 -6.02 4.03
C TRP A 18 1.61 -5.01 4.60
N ILE A 19 2.43 -4.39 3.75
CA ILE A 19 3.33 -3.30 4.12
C ILE A 19 3.48 -2.27 2.99
N ASN A 20 3.72 -1.01 3.35
CA ASN A 20 4.27 -0.01 2.43
C ASN A 20 5.80 -0.18 2.36
N GLN A 21 6.32 -0.45 1.17
CA GLN A 21 7.76 -0.49 0.88
C GLN A 21 8.16 0.85 0.25
N GLU A 22 8.61 1.78 1.07
CA GLU A 22 8.78 3.18 0.68
C GLU A 22 10.04 3.45 -0.15
N THR A 23 10.96 2.50 -0.21
CA THR A 23 12.21 2.64 -0.96
C THR A 23 12.29 1.63 -2.08
N LEU A 24 12.99 1.99 -3.16
CA LEU A 24 13.30 1.05 -4.24
C LEU A 24 14.09 -0.15 -3.71
N CYS A 25 13.69 -1.36 -4.07
CA CYS A 25 14.41 -2.59 -3.77
C CYS A 25 15.02 -3.17 -5.05
N SER A 26 16.31 -3.48 -5.02
CA SER A 26 17.00 -4.09 -6.17
C SER A 26 18.30 -4.76 -5.74
N ASP A 27 18.71 -5.78 -6.50
CA ASP A 27 20.03 -6.40 -6.41
C ASP A 27 21.03 -5.79 -7.39
N GLU A 28 20.56 -4.91 -8.29
CA GLU A 28 21.33 -4.31 -9.37
C GLU A 28 21.83 -2.91 -9.06
N LEU A 29 21.25 -2.26 -8.04
CA LEU A 29 21.58 -0.89 -7.66
C LEU A 29 22.48 -0.86 -6.43
N GLU A 30 23.46 0.04 -6.45
CA GLU A 30 24.25 0.31 -5.24
C GLU A 30 23.34 0.86 -4.14
N PRO A 31 23.46 0.34 -2.91
CA PRO A 31 22.71 0.84 -1.78
C PRO A 31 22.97 2.32 -1.53
N SER A 32 21.91 3.06 -1.25
CA SER A 32 22.00 4.49 -0.90
C SER A 32 20.92 4.90 0.09
N SER A 33 21.24 5.94 0.87
CA SER A 33 20.34 6.54 1.86
C SER A 33 19.76 7.87 1.34
N TYR A 34 19.08 8.60 2.24
CA TYR A 34 18.55 9.93 1.97
C TYR A 34 19.56 10.82 1.19
N PRO A 35 19.12 11.63 0.20
CA PRO A 35 17.70 11.86 -0.19
C PRO A 35 17.17 10.91 -1.26
N CYS A 36 18.00 10.10 -1.91
CA CYS A 36 17.62 9.22 -3.01
C CYS A 36 17.95 7.77 -2.65
N PHE A 37 16.95 7.05 -2.18
CA PHE A 37 17.12 5.71 -1.62
C PHE A 37 17.33 4.62 -2.68
N SER A 38 18.12 3.63 -2.29
CA SER A 38 18.17 2.31 -2.92
C SER A 38 18.41 1.27 -1.85
N THR A 39 17.50 0.34 -1.71
CA THR A 39 17.52 -0.71 -0.69
C THR A 39 17.94 -2.03 -1.32
N PRO A 40 18.89 -2.76 -0.72
CA PRO A 40 19.23 -4.11 -1.17
C PRO A 40 18.01 -5.03 -1.17
N GLY A 41 17.87 -5.88 -2.17
CA GLY A 41 16.77 -6.84 -2.29
C GLY A 41 16.65 -7.79 -1.11
N ASP A 42 17.74 -8.03 -0.38
CA ASP A 42 17.74 -8.83 0.86
C ASP A 42 16.82 -8.28 1.95
N CYS A 43 16.55 -6.97 1.95
CA CYS A 43 15.59 -6.36 2.89
C CYS A 43 14.16 -6.84 2.59
N ALA A 44 13.73 -6.81 1.33
CA ALA A 44 12.41 -7.32 0.93
C ALA A 44 12.31 -8.84 1.13
N ARG A 45 13.37 -9.60 0.82
CA ARG A 45 13.41 -11.04 1.10
C ARG A 45 13.34 -11.34 2.60
N ALA A 46 13.91 -10.49 3.45
CA ALA A 46 13.79 -10.64 4.90
C ALA A 46 12.36 -10.36 5.39
N LEU A 47 11.66 -9.37 4.81
CA LEU A 47 10.24 -9.13 5.07
C LEU A 47 9.40 -10.33 4.61
N TYR A 48 9.65 -10.85 3.42
CA TYR A 48 9.00 -12.07 2.92
C TYR A 48 9.18 -13.26 3.89
N ARG A 49 10.42 -13.52 4.35
CA ARG A 49 10.69 -14.57 5.34
C ARG A 49 10.01 -14.33 6.69
N ALA A 50 9.74 -13.08 7.03
CA ALA A 50 8.96 -12.72 8.22
C ALA A 50 7.44 -12.88 8.06
N GLY A 51 6.96 -13.22 6.85
CA GLY A 51 5.55 -13.49 6.58
C GLY A 51 4.84 -12.40 5.77
N ILE A 52 5.52 -11.32 5.36
CA ILE A 52 4.90 -10.30 4.49
C ILE A 52 4.71 -10.87 3.09
N ARG A 53 3.52 -10.65 2.52
CA ARG A 53 3.14 -11.13 1.19
C ARG A 53 2.66 -10.03 0.27
N VAL A 54 2.15 -8.93 0.79
CA VAL A 54 1.61 -7.83 0.01
C VAL A 54 2.45 -6.58 0.23
N PHE A 55 2.95 -6.00 -0.87
CA PHE A 55 3.81 -4.83 -0.85
C PHE A 55 3.19 -3.69 -1.66
N SER A 56 2.93 -2.57 -1.01
CA SER A 56 2.60 -1.30 -1.65
C SER A 56 3.89 -0.61 -2.08
N LEU A 57 3.98 -0.23 -3.35
CA LEU A 57 5.17 0.34 -3.97
C LEU A 57 4.97 1.79 -4.44
N SER A 58 3.77 2.35 -4.26
CA SER A 58 3.44 3.73 -4.64
C SER A 58 3.71 4.68 -3.48
N ASN A 59 4.74 5.50 -3.60
CA ASN A 59 5.16 6.46 -2.58
C ASN A 59 6.03 7.58 -3.17
N ASN A 60 6.44 8.53 -2.33
CA ASN A 60 7.23 9.68 -2.74
C ASN A 60 8.65 9.32 -3.23
N HIS A 61 9.20 8.15 -2.85
CA HIS A 61 10.52 7.67 -3.23
C HIS A 61 10.53 6.71 -4.43
N THR A 62 9.37 6.48 -5.05
CA THR A 62 9.26 5.53 -6.18
C THR A 62 10.21 5.84 -7.34
N TYR A 63 10.52 7.11 -7.59
CA TYR A 63 11.37 7.53 -8.72
C TYR A 63 12.79 7.98 -8.34
N ASP A 64 13.24 7.74 -7.14
CA ASP A 64 14.53 8.21 -6.61
C ASP A 64 15.73 7.88 -7.50
N LYS A 65 15.69 6.80 -8.25
CA LYS A 65 16.75 6.37 -9.18
C LYS A 65 16.35 6.47 -10.66
N GLY A 66 15.29 7.25 -10.94
CA GLY A 66 14.79 7.47 -12.29
C GLY A 66 14.40 6.19 -13.02
N ALA A 67 14.37 6.23 -14.35
CA ALA A 67 13.89 5.11 -15.18
C ALA A 67 14.73 3.83 -14.99
N ALA A 68 16.05 3.95 -14.87
CA ALA A 68 16.92 2.79 -14.66
C ALA A 68 16.67 2.11 -13.31
N GLY A 69 16.50 2.91 -12.25
CA GLY A 69 16.18 2.42 -10.92
C GLY A 69 14.83 1.72 -10.87
N LEU A 70 13.82 2.31 -11.52
CA LEU A 70 12.50 1.72 -11.59
C LEU A 70 12.49 0.40 -12.38
N ALA A 71 13.25 0.32 -13.50
CA ALA A 71 13.40 -0.92 -14.25
C ALA A 71 14.05 -2.02 -13.41
N ALA A 72 15.10 -1.70 -12.66
CA ALA A 72 15.79 -2.63 -11.77
C ALA A 72 14.84 -3.10 -10.63
N THR A 73 14.07 -2.20 -10.06
CA THR A 73 13.05 -2.52 -9.04
C THR A 73 11.97 -3.44 -9.58
N LEU A 74 11.47 -3.21 -10.79
CA LEU A 74 10.46 -4.09 -11.39
C LEU A 74 11.00 -5.51 -11.59
N ARG A 75 12.22 -5.66 -12.16
CA ARG A 75 12.85 -6.97 -12.31
C ARG A 75 13.05 -7.68 -10.98
N PHE A 76 13.42 -6.93 -9.95
CA PHE A 76 13.55 -7.49 -8.60
C PHE A 76 12.21 -8.06 -8.10
N TRP A 77 11.13 -7.27 -8.14
CA TRP A 77 9.82 -7.74 -7.65
C TRP A 77 9.26 -8.89 -8.50
N GLU A 78 9.52 -8.91 -9.81
CA GLU A 78 9.17 -10.02 -10.70
C GLU A 78 9.96 -11.32 -10.38
N SER A 79 11.12 -11.21 -9.75
CA SER A 79 11.93 -12.35 -9.30
C SER A 79 11.51 -12.90 -7.92
N MET A 80 10.63 -12.22 -7.21
CA MET A 80 10.12 -12.67 -5.92
C MET A 80 9.19 -13.88 -6.10
N PRO A 81 8.96 -14.69 -5.04
CA PRO A 81 8.04 -15.82 -5.11
C PRO A 81 6.63 -15.44 -5.61
N GLU A 82 5.95 -16.37 -6.28
CA GLU A 82 4.63 -16.16 -6.91
C GLU A 82 3.51 -15.78 -5.92
N ASP A 83 3.69 -16.07 -4.63
CA ASP A 83 2.75 -15.69 -3.57
C ASP A 83 2.94 -14.24 -3.08
N VAL A 84 3.90 -13.51 -3.65
CA VAL A 84 4.09 -12.07 -3.40
C VAL A 84 3.17 -11.27 -4.31
N VAL A 85 2.36 -10.41 -3.71
CA VAL A 85 1.52 -9.44 -4.41
C VAL A 85 2.14 -8.05 -4.29
N THR A 86 2.31 -7.37 -5.43
CA THR A 86 2.73 -5.97 -5.48
C THR A 86 1.62 -5.09 -6.05
N THR A 87 1.48 -3.89 -5.52
CA THR A 87 0.51 -2.89 -5.99
C THR A 87 1.13 -1.50 -6.04
N GLY A 88 0.58 -0.61 -6.87
CA GLY A 88 0.99 0.79 -6.94
C GLY A 88 2.02 1.12 -8.03
N LEU A 89 2.53 0.13 -8.77
CA LEU A 89 3.31 0.34 -9.97
C LEU A 89 2.60 -0.28 -11.18
N TRP A 90 2.39 0.53 -12.21
CA TRP A 90 1.68 0.19 -13.43
C TRP A 90 2.58 0.40 -14.64
N ARG A 91 2.56 -0.51 -15.62
CA ARG A 91 3.40 -0.41 -16.83
C ARG A 91 2.93 0.64 -17.85
N GLY A 92 1.97 1.46 -17.48
CA GLY A 92 1.36 2.51 -18.28
C GLY A 92 -0.16 2.51 -18.14
N ALA A 93 -0.83 3.43 -18.83
CA ALA A 93 -2.27 3.58 -18.76
C ALA A 93 -3.06 2.32 -19.16
N ASP A 94 -2.53 1.54 -20.11
CA ASP A 94 -3.15 0.28 -20.54
C ASP A 94 -3.16 -0.80 -19.43
N ASP A 95 -2.25 -0.69 -18.46
CA ASP A 95 -2.16 -1.61 -17.32
C ASP A 95 -3.06 -1.17 -16.13
N TYR A 96 -3.66 0.01 -16.18
CA TYR A 96 -4.50 0.51 -15.06
C TYR A 96 -5.75 -0.33 -14.81
N SER A 97 -6.19 -1.13 -15.79
CA SER A 97 -7.30 -2.08 -15.61
C SER A 97 -6.93 -3.36 -14.86
N ARG A 98 -5.64 -3.63 -14.68
CA ARG A 98 -5.15 -4.80 -13.93
C ARG A 98 -5.31 -4.54 -12.42
N ILE A 99 -6.15 -5.31 -11.78
CA ILE A 99 -6.36 -5.26 -10.32
C ILE A 99 -5.58 -6.42 -9.68
N PRO A 100 -4.57 -6.15 -8.83
CA PRO A 100 -3.91 -7.19 -8.05
C PRO A 100 -4.89 -7.85 -7.09
N LEU A 101 -5.09 -9.16 -7.22
CA LEU A 101 -6.02 -9.96 -6.42
C LEU A 101 -5.27 -11.07 -5.69
N GLN A 102 -5.74 -11.42 -4.51
CA GLN A 102 -5.30 -12.61 -3.78
C GLN A 102 -6.52 -13.27 -3.12
N THR A 103 -6.61 -14.59 -3.25
CA THR A 103 -7.65 -15.37 -2.56
C THR A 103 -7.02 -16.19 -1.46
N VAL A 104 -7.48 -16.00 -0.23
CA VAL A 104 -7.03 -16.74 0.95
C VAL A 104 -8.24 -17.19 1.74
N ASN A 105 -8.30 -18.47 2.08
CA ASN A 105 -9.40 -19.09 2.84
C ASN A 105 -10.79 -18.85 2.21
N GLY A 106 -10.87 -18.72 0.88
CA GLY A 106 -12.12 -18.45 0.16
C GLY A 106 -12.54 -16.98 0.13
N VAL A 107 -11.74 -16.07 0.69
CA VAL A 107 -11.93 -14.62 0.62
C VAL A 107 -11.01 -14.04 -0.44
N THR A 108 -11.55 -13.32 -1.41
CA THR A 108 -10.80 -12.62 -2.44
C THR A 108 -10.62 -11.16 -2.07
N ILE A 109 -9.37 -10.70 -2.05
CA ILE A 109 -9.01 -9.34 -1.68
C ILE A 109 -8.33 -8.66 -2.86
N ALA A 110 -8.75 -7.44 -3.18
CA ALA A 110 -8.11 -6.55 -4.14
C ALA A 110 -7.18 -5.57 -3.42
N TYR A 111 -6.03 -5.30 -4.01
CA TYR A 111 -5.05 -4.37 -3.46
C TYR A 111 -4.77 -3.24 -4.45
N LEU A 112 -4.97 -2.01 -4.01
CA LEU A 112 -4.66 -0.81 -4.78
C LEU A 112 -3.72 0.09 -3.97
N SER A 113 -2.93 0.93 -4.66
CA SER A 113 -2.06 1.87 -3.97
C SER A 113 -1.79 3.11 -4.81
N TYR A 114 -1.81 4.27 -4.16
CA TYR A 114 -1.70 5.60 -4.76
C TYR A 114 -0.75 6.48 -3.97
N THR A 115 -0.19 7.52 -4.61
CA THR A 115 0.68 8.49 -3.93
C THR A 115 0.30 9.92 -4.28
N GLU A 116 0.48 10.83 -3.34
CA GLU A 116 0.21 12.25 -3.55
C GLU A 116 1.28 12.91 -4.42
N HIS A 117 2.54 12.51 -4.27
CA HIS A 117 3.67 13.06 -5.02
C HIS A 117 4.85 12.07 -5.11
N THR A 118 5.87 12.44 -5.86
CA THR A 118 7.12 11.70 -6.03
C THR A 118 8.34 12.63 -5.88
N ASN A 119 8.37 13.42 -4.80
CA ASN A 119 9.45 14.35 -4.45
C ASN A 119 9.82 15.33 -5.58
N GLY A 120 8.83 15.73 -6.41
CA GLY A 120 9.04 16.62 -7.54
C GLY A 120 9.83 16.01 -8.70
N ILE A 121 10.08 14.71 -8.71
CA ILE A 121 10.71 14.01 -9.83
C ILE A 121 9.61 13.70 -10.86
N PRO A 122 9.61 14.34 -12.04
CA PRO A 122 8.57 14.16 -13.03
C PRO A 122 8.64 12.77 -13.67
N THR A 123 7.48 12.19 -13.95
CA THR A 123 7.40 11.02 -14.81
C THR A 123 7.68 11.40 -16.27
N SER A 124 8.31 10.50 -17.01
CA SER A 124 8.53 10.65 -18.45
C SER A 124 8.08 9.40 -19.19
N SER A 125 7.89 9.50 -20.50
CA SER A 125 7.57 8.34 -21.36
C SER A 125 8.65 7.25 -21.37
N SER A 126 9.85 7.57 -20.91
CA SER A 126 10.95 6.60 -20.75
C SER A 126 10.86 5.80 -19.45
N MET A 127 9.96 6.14 -18.52
CA MET A 127 9.74 5.36 -17.30
C MET A 127 9.10 4.02 -17.65
N PRO A 128 9.64 2.88 -17.18
CA PRO A 128 9.11 1.55 -17.47
C PRO A 128 7.82 1.25 -16.69
N ALA A 129 7.47 2.09 -15.72
CA ALA A 129 6.23 2.02 -14.95
C ALA A 129 5.82 3.41 -14.44
N ASN A 130 4.57 3.54 -14.04
CA ASN A 130 4.00 4.75 -13.47
C ASN A 130 3.37 4.45 -12.10
N VAL A 131 3.31 5.48 -11.26
CA VAL A 131 2.36 5.55 -10.14
C VAL A 131 1.09 6.25 -10.62
N ILE A 132 0.00 6.05 -9.90
CA ILE A 132 -1.21 6.85 -10.04
C ILE A 132 -1.20 7.87 -8.90
N TYR A 133 -1.25 9.15 -9.26
CA TYR A 133 -1.28 10.23 -8.28
C TYR A 133 -2.69 10.42 -7.72
N THR A 134 -2.80 10.81 -6.45
CA THR A 134 -4.10 11.07 -5.79
C THR A 134 -4.94 12.14 -6.50
N SER A 135 -4.32 12.98 -7.32
CA SER A 135 -5.01 13.96 -8.17
C SER A 135 -5.69 13.35 -9.41
N GLN A 136 -5.39 12.09 -9.76
CA GLN A 136 -5.99 11.37 -10.90
C GLN A 136 -7.29 10.66 -10.46
N THR A 137 -8.22 11.41 -9.90
CA THR A 137 -9.42 10.89 -9.24
C THR A 137 -10.27 10.00 -10.13
N ASP A 138 -10.39 10.33 -11.42
CA ASP A 138 -11.19 9.54 -12.38
C ASP A 138 -10.59 8.12 -12.58
N VAL A 139 -9.25 8.02 -12.63
CA VAL A 139 -8.56 6.74 -12.75
C VAL A 139 -8.71 5.92 -11.47
N ILE A 140 -8.57 6.57 -10.32
CA ILE A 140 -8.72 5.95 -9.00
C ILE A 140 -10.15 5.42 -8.83
N GLU A 141 -11.16 6.23 -9.15
CA GLU A 141 -12.56 5.81 -9.09
C GLU A 141 -12.82 4.57 -9.95
N GLN A 142 -12.34 4.57 -11.20
CA GLN A 142 -12.49 3.43 -12.09
C GLN A 142 -11.84 2.17 -11.52
N GLN A 143 -10.63 2.27 -10.98
CA GLN A 143 -9.93 1.13 -10.38
C GLN A 143 -10.62 0.61 -9.11
N VAL A 144 -11.02 1.51 -8.20
CA VAL A 144 -11.66 1.08 -6.94
C VAL A 144 -13.02 0.43 -7.22
N ARG A 145 -13.83 1.00 -8.13
CA ARG A 145 -15.09 0.38 -8.55
C ARG A 145 -14.89 -0.96 -9.24
N ALA A 146 -13.87 -1.08 -10.09
CA ALA A 146 -13.53 -2.35 -10.74
C ALA A 146 -13.03 -3.40 -9.74
N ALA A 147 -12.26 -3.00 -8.74
CA ALA A 147 -11.80 -3.85 -7.65
C ALA A 147 -12.97 -4.35 -6.81
N HIS A 148 -13.89 -3.47 -6.45
CA HIS A 148 -15.10 -3.81 -5.68
C HIS A 148 -16.02 -4.81 -6.40
N GLN A 149 -16.01 -4.80 -7.74
CA GLN A 149 -16.77 -5.78 -8.52
C GLN A 149 -16.09 -7.17 -8.62
N GLN A 150 -14.78 -7.24 -8.39
CA GLN A 150 -13.96 -8.44 -8.58
C GLN A 150 -13.55 -9.13 -7.28
N ALA A 151 -13.67 -8.46 -6.15
CA ALA A 151 -13.20 -8.95 -4.85
C ALA A 151 -14.29 -8.85 -3.77
N ASP A 152 -14.12 -9.63 -2.73
CA ASP A 152 -14.95 -9.56 -1.53
C ASP A 152 -14.58 -8.34 -0.67
N PHE A 153 -13.28 -7.95 -0.68
CA PHE A 153 -12.77 -6.76 0.01
C PHE A 153 -11.77 -6.01 -0.84
N VAL A 154 -11.77 -4.69 -0.71
CA VAL A 154 -10.83 -3.78 -1.37
C VAL A 154 -9.99 -3.05 -0.32
N ILE A 155 -8.68 -3.30 -0.34
CA ILE A 155 -7.70 -2.62 0.52
C ILE A 155 -6.93 -1.60 -0.32
N VAL A 156 -6.95 -0.34 0.10
CA VAL A 156 -6.30 0.77 -0.60
C VAL A 156 -5.20 1.37 0.27
N GLY A 157 -3.95 1.27 -0.17
CA GLY A 157 -2.84 2.03 0.38
C GLY A 157 -2.80 3.43 -0.19
N VAL A 158 -2.60 4.46 0.63
CA VAL A 158 -2.43 5.84 0.14
C VAL A 158 -1.24 6.50 0.84
N HIS A 159 -0.30 6.97 0.04
CA HIS A 159 0.87 7.70 0.52
C HIS A 159 0.60 9.21 0.38
N TRP A 160 0.25 9.87 1.49
CA TRP A 160 -0.38 11.19 1.51
C TRP A 160 -0.09 12.03 2.75
N GLY A 161 -0.50 13.29 2.70
CA GLY A 161 -0.49 14.19 3.86
C GLY A 161 0.85 14.90 4.04
N VAL A 162 1.18 15.26 5.26
CA VAL A 162 2.35 16.08 5.58
C VAL A 162 3.30 15.31 6.50
N GLU A 163 4.58 15.20 6.10
CA GLU A 163 5.62 14.60 6.94
C GLU A 163 5.63 15.23 8.33
N ASP A 164 5.85 14.39 9.34
CA ASP A 164 5.96 14.76 10.73
C ASP A 164 4.71 15.43 11.36
N SER A 165 3.56 15.34 10.69
CA SER A 165 2.32 15.94 11.17
C SER A 165 1.32 14.88 11.64
N HIS A 166 0.90 15.00 12.91
CA HIS A 166 -0.24 14.22 13.45
C HIS A 166 -1.60 14.76 12.97
N THR A 167 -1.62 15.92 12.33
CA THR A 167 -2.86 16.54 11.85
C THR A 167 -3.24 15.96 10.49
N ILE A 168 -4.44 15.42 10.40
CA ILE A 168 -5.04 14.98 9.15
C ILE A 168 -5.49 16.21 8.37
N VAL A 169 -4.97 16.41 7.16
CA VAL A 169 -5.36 17.53 6.30
C VAL A 169 -6.64 17.23 5.52
N ASP A 170 -7.30 18.27 5.01
CA ASP A 170 -8.58 18.15 4.31
C ASP A 170 -8.49 17.27 3.05
N GLY A 171 -7.35 17.29 2.35
CA GLY A 171 -7.10 16.42 1.20
C GLY A 171 -7.18 14.93 1.55
N GLN A 172 -6.60 14.52 2.69
CA GLN A 172 -6.69 13.15 3.18
C GLN A 172 -8.14 12.77 3.50
N ARG A 173 -8.90 13.63 4.19
CA ARG A 173 -10.30 13.38 4.54
C ARG A 173 -11.19 13.25 3.31
N THR A 174 -11.00 14.16 2.34
CA THR A 174 -11.77 14.17 1.09
C THR A 174 -11.55 12.90 0.29
N LEU A 175 -10.28 12.54 0.06
CA LEU A 175 -9.97 11.34 -0.71
C LEU A 175 -10.40 10.06 0.04
N ALA A 176 -10.25 10.00 1.37
CA ALA A 176 -10.72 8.86 2.16
C ALA A 176 -12.23 8.64 1.98
N GLN A 177 -13.04 9.71 2.03
CA GLN A 177 -14.49 9.61 1.80
C GLN A 177 -14.82 9.17 0.36
N GLN A 178 -14.11 9.72 -0.64
CA GLN A 178 -14.28 9.31 -2.03
C GLN A 178 -13.95 7.83 -2.23
N LEU A 179 -12.84 7.35 -1.69
CA LEU A 179 -12.46 5.93 -1.75
C LEU A 179 -13.52 5.03 -1.10
N ALA A 180 -14.08 5.44 0.04
CA ALA A 180 -15.18 4.73 0.69
C ALA A 180 -16.42 4.67 -0.22
N ASP A 181 -16.81 5.79 -0.82
CA ASP A 181 -17.97 5.89 -1.71
C ASP A 181 -17.78 5.08 -3.01
N TRP A 182 -16.55 4.89 -3.44
CA TRP A 182 -16.22 4.10 -4.65
C TRP A 182 -16.11 2.59 -4.40
N GLY A 183 -15.98 2.14 -3.14
CA GLY A 183 -15.98 0.72 -2.83
C GLY A 183 -14.77 0.20 -2.05
N ALA A 184 -13.93 1.06 -1.49
CA ALA A 184 -12.87 0.63 -0.57
C ALA A 184 -13.48 0.19 0.76
N ASP A 185 -12.99 -0.92 1.32
CA ASP A 185 -13.38 -1.43 2.64
C ASP A 185 -12.36 -1.03 3.70
N VAL A 186 -11.07 -0.99 3.33
CA VAL A 186 -9.98 -0.59 4.20
C VAL A 186 -9.06 0.38 3.49
N ILE A 187 -8.72 1.49 4.16
CA ILE A 187 -7.77 2.50 3.68
C ILE A 187 -6.62 2.58 4.67
N VAL A 188 -5.39 2.39 4.17
CA VAL A 188 -4.16 2.44 4.97
C VAL A 188 -3.28 3.58 4.47
N GLY A 189 -3.23 4.65 5.26
CA GLY A 189 -2.39 5.81 4.98
C GLY A 189 -0.95 5.62 5.43
N THR A 190 -0.03 6.21 4.67
CA THR A 190 1.41 6.26 4.92
C THR A 190 1.95 7.64 4.52
N HIS A 191 3.21 7.93 4.69
CA HIS A 191 3.94 9.17 4.44
C HIS A 191 4.17 10.07 5.67
N PRO A 192 3.21 10.33 6.59
CA PRO A 192 3.48 11.25 7.69
C PRO A 192 4.62 10.80 8.63
N HIS A 193 5.03 9.53 8.60
CA HIS A 193 6.05 8.94 9.48
C HIS A 193 5.73 8.98 10.98
N VAL A 194 4.60 9.55 11.34
CA VAL A 194 4.02 9.61 12.70
C VAL A 194 2.60 9.08 12.66
N LEU A 195 2.07 8.67 13.82
CA LEU A 195 0.69 8.18 13.91
C LEU A 195 -0.30 9.30 13.64
N GLN A 196 -1.33 9.00 12.84
CA GLN A 196 -2.54 9.82 12.74
C GLN A 196 -3.74 8.96 13.16
N ASP A 197 -4.88 9.61 13.39
CA ASP A 197 -6.09 8.94 13.84
C ASP A 197 -6.59 7.87 12.85
N ALA A 198 -7.42 6.98 13.37
CA ALA A 198 -8.18 6.02 12.59
C ALA A 198 -9.67 6.15 12.91
N GLN A 199 -10.53 5.89 11.92
CA GLN A 199 -11.98 6.00 12.07
C GLN A 199 -12.73 5.12 11.09
N TRP A 200 -14.01 4.90 11.36
CA TRP A 200 -14.97 4.36 10.42
C TRP A 200 -15.64 5.48 9.64
N LEU A 201 -15.72 5.31 8.33
CA LEU A 201 -16.45 6.19 7.41
C LEU A 201 -17.70 5.47 6.93
N SER A 202 -18.81 6.19 6.85
CA SER A 202 -20.01 5.70 6.17
C SER A 202 -19.94 6.09 4.70
N ALA A 203 -19.92 5.10 3.82
CA ALA A 203 -20.01 5.31 2.38
C ALA A 203 -21.44 5.72 1.97
N ALA A 204 -21.59 6.29 0.79
CA ALA A 204 -22.86 6.78 0.25
C ALA A 204 -23.94 5.66 0.12
N ASP A 205 -23.52 4.42 -0.05
CA ASP A 205 -24.39 3.23 -0.12
C ASP A 205 -24.67 2.57 1.24
N GLY A 206 -24.14 3.15 2.32
CA GLY A 206 -24.34 2.68 3.71
C GLY A 206 -23.29 1.68 4.19
N ARG A 207 -22.36 1.24 3.36
CA ARG A 207 -21.20 0.42 3.79
C ARG A 207 -20.34 1.19 4.78
N GLN A 208 -19.55 0.45 5.56
CA GLN A 208 -18.57 1.01 6.48
C GLN A 208 -17.17 0.76 5.93
N THR A 209 -16.37 1.79 5.86
CA THR A 209 -14.95 1.73 5.46
C THR A 209 -14.08 2.10 6.64
N PHE A 210 -13.11 1.26 6.97
CA PHE A 210 -12.11 1.61 8.00
C PHE A 210 -10.96 2.38 7.37
N VAL A 211 -10.60 3.53 7.93
CA VAL A 211 -9.41 4.29 7.53
C VAL A 211 -8.46 4.47 8.71
N ALA A 212 -7.19 4.08 8.52
CA ALA A 212 -6.06 4.51 9.34
C ALA A 212 -5.28 5.54 8.54
N TYR A 213 -5.30 6.80 8.93
CA TYR A 213 -4.69 7.89 8.14
C TYR A 213 -3.17 7.83 8.10
N SER A 214 -2.52 7.34 9.17
CA SER A 214 -1.11 6.95 9.16
C SER A 214 -0.81 5.98 10.30
N LEU A 215 -0.12 4.90 9.97
CA LEU A 215 0.38 3.94 10.96
C LEU A 215 1.78 4.29 11.50
N GLY A 216 2.37 5.41 11.08
CA GLY A 216 3.74 5.77 11.43
C GLY A 216 4.77 4.82 10.81
N ASN A 217 5.97 4.80 11.38
CA ASN A 217 7.06 4.00 10.87
C ASN A 217 7.05 2.57 11.43
N PHE A 218 7.24 1.58 10.56
CA PHE A 218 7.53 0.21 10.95
C PHE A 218 9.05 -0.02 11.09
N LEU A 219 9.81 0.26 10.04
CA LEU A 219 11.28 0.24 10.01
C LEU A 219 11.76 1.54 9.39
N SER A 220 12.48 2.33 10.15
CA SER A 220 13.03 3.59 9.70
C SER A 220 14.35 3.89 10.42
N THR A 221 15.16 4.75 9.84
CA THR A 221 16.35 5.35 10.46
C THR A 221 16.06 6.72 11.06
N GLN A 222 14.85 7.23 10.93
CA GLN A 222 14.40 8.43 11.61
C GLN A 222 14.46 8.23 13.12
N ASN A 223 14.74 9.30 13.88
CA ASN A 223 15.10 9.19 15.30
C ASN A 223 14.37 10.17 16.23
N ARG A 224 13.41 10.95 15.74
CA ARG A 224 12.56 11.75 16.60
C ARG A 224 11.62 10.83 17.41
N PRO A 225 11.31 11.15 18.66
CA PRO A 225 10.49 10.29 19.52
C PRO A 225 9.14 9.89 18.91
N ASP A 226 8.47 10.82 18.23
CA ASP A 226 7.19 10.60 17.55
C ASP A 226 7.31 9.69 16.30
N GLN A 227 8.45 9.73 15.61
CA GLN A 227 8.76 8.87 14.47
C GLN A 227 9.18 7.42 14.87
N LEU A 228 9.52 7.23 16.15
CA LEU A 228 9.90 5.90 16.69
C LEU A 228 8.68 5.07 17.11
N VAL A 229 7.50 5.67 17.09
CA VAL A 229 6.24 5.01 17.44
C VAL A 229 5.46 4.72 16.15
N GLY A 230 5.21 3.45 15.90
CA GLY A 230 4.34 2.99 14.83
C GLY A 230 3.25 2.07 15.36
N ALA A 231 2.23 1.81 14.55
CA ALA A 231 1.15 0.90 14.85
C ALA A 231 1.11 -0.26 13.84
N ILE A 232 0.59 -1.38 14.30
CA ILE A 232 0.17 -2.50 13.44
C ILE A 232 -1.35 -2.53 13.48
N LEU A 233 -1.97 -2.40 12.31
CA LEU A 233 -3.39 -2.60 12.14
C LEU A 233 -3.65 -4.09 11.95
N ASN A 234 -4.47 -4.67 12.83
CA ASN A 234 -4.95 -6.05 12.71
C ASN A 234 -6.46 -6.04 12.47
N LEU A 235 -6.88 -6.62 11.36
CA LEU A 235 -8.27 -6.71 10.94
C LEU A 235 -8.68 -8.16 10.78
N GLN A 236 -9.92 -8.46 11.07
CA GLN A 236 -10.56 -9.71 10.71
C GLN A 236 -11.56 -9.42 9.60
N LEU A 237 -11.33 -9.99 8.41
CA LEU A 237 -12.26 -9.92 7.29
C LEU A 237 -13.09 -11.20 7.27
N GLN A 238 -14.40 -11.08 7.28
CA GLN A 238 -15.31 -12.22 7.33
C GLN A 238 -16.21 -12.24 6.10
N LYS A 239 -16.27 -13.38 5.43
CA LYS A 239 -17.22 -13.68 4.35
C LYS A 239 -18.17 -14.76 4.82
N THR A 240 -19.47 -14.48 4.87
CA THR A 240 -20.52 -15.42 5.24
C THR A 240 -21.44 -15.66 4.05
N THR A 241 -21.71 -16.91 3.73
CA THR A 241 -22.72 -17.28 2.72
C THR A 241 -23.95 -17.80 3.45
N GLU A 242 -25.06 -17.11 3.32
CA GLU A 242 -26.33 -17.47 3.90
C GLU A 242 -26.95 -18.69 3.17
N PRO A 243 -27.90 -19.42 3.78
CA PRO A 243 -28.52 -20.59 3.15
C PRO A 243 -29.25 -20.31 1.83
N ASP A 244 -29.66 -19.07 1.58
CA ASP A 244 -30.31 -18.62 0.34
C ASP A 244 -29.30 -18.25 -0.76
N GLY A 245 -27.98 -18.35 -0.47
CA GLY A 245 -26.90 -18.00 -1.38
C GLY A 245 -26.45 -16.53 -1.29
N THR A 246 -27.06 -15.72 -0.43
CA THR A 246 -26.61 -14.33 -0.19
C THR A 246 -25.25 -14.34 0.47
N VAL A 247 -24.32 -13.51 -0.04
CA VAL A 247 -22.99 -13.32 0.53
C VAL A 247 -22.95 -12.02 1.32
N GLN A 248 -22.45 -12.10 2.54
CA GLN A 248 -22.20 -10.95 3.42
C GLN A 248 -20.70 -10.88 3.71
N CYS A 249 -20.12 -9.68 3.59
CA CYS A 249 -18.72 -9.36 3.91
C CYS A 249 -18.69 -8.34 5.06
N ALA A 250 -17.86 -8.59 6.09
CA ALA A 250 -17.70 -7.76 7.28
C ALA A 250 -16.26 -7.74 7.82
#